data_bad493c03cdf329262b2cbbf62e46bcf
#
_entry.id   bad493c03cdf329262b2cbbf62e46bcf
#
_cell.length_a   1.000
_cell.length_b   1.000
_cell.length_c   1.000
_cell.angle_alpha   90.00
_cell.angle_beta   90.00
_cell.angle_gamma   90.00
#
_symmetry.space_group_name_H-M   'P 1'
#
loop_
_entity.id
_entity.type
_entity.pdbx_description
1 polymer ?
#
loop_
_entity_poly.entity_id
_entity_poly.type
_entity_poly.pdbx_seq_one_letter_code
_entity_poly.pdbx_strand_id
1 'polypeptide(L)'
;MSDYFQDTITALATASGRAGVGIIRISGSKALDIIEKIIHFIPKNRHAHYCNFFDHNGLKLDQGIALYFKGPHSFTGEDVVELQAHGGPVVLDLLMKTVLAFGGRLAEAGEFSQRAFLNDKLDLVQAEAISDLINSSSEQAARSALRSLQGEFSKKIDTIVATLIEIRMFVEAAIDFPEEEIDFLSDSNVLSQIDDLVSQISELLANAQQGALLTEGMRVVIAGKPNAGKSSLLNALSGKDSAIVTDIEGTTRDVLKEQINIDGMPLHIIDTAGLRESTDKVEQIGISRAWKEIEQADRILLVVDASDTLEQKNLAWPEFIQKLNRSDHLTLIRNKVDKISENYGINDEGDFPIISLSAKSGLGLDFLRNHLKDCVGYDSGNEGSFTARRRHLQAIEQALEALSLGRAQLVEMNAGELLAEELRIAQEHLGLITGKFRPDDLLGEIFSSFCIGK
;
A
#
# COMPACT_ATOMS: atom_id res chain seq x y z
N MET A 1 -11.50 18.18 -22.70
CA MET A 1 -11.31 17.86 -21.27
C MET A 1 -12.58 18.30 -20.58
N SER A 2 -13.20 17.53 -20.12
CA SER A 2 -14.18 16.52 -20.13
C SER A 2 -15.20 16.74 -19.00
N ASP A 3 -16.43 16.62 -19.40
CA ASP A 3 -17.64 16.52 -18.58
C ASP A 3 -17.71 15.25 -17.69
N TYR A 4 -16.59 14.81 -17.12
CA TYR A 4 -16.59 13.58 -16.32
C TYR A 4 -17.42 13.68 -15.04
N PHE A 5 -17.50 14.87 -14.43
CA PHE A 5 -18.33 15.06 -13.24
C PHE A 5 -19.07 16.41 -13.32
N GLN A 6 -20.34 16.40 -13.70
CA GLN A 6 -21.23 17.57 -13.60
C GLN A 6 -21.88 17.73 -12.22
N ASP A 7 -21.75 16.73 -11.36
CA ASP A 7 -22.39 16.68 -10.05
C ASP A 7 -21.50 17.20 -8.93
N THR A 8 -22.12 17.57 -7.83
CA THR A 8 -21.44 18.05 -6.63
C THR A 8 -21.52 16.97 -5.55
N ILE A 9 -20.36 16.56 -5.04
CA ILE A 9 -20.22 15.51 -4.04
C ILE A 9 -20.00 16.08 -2.65
N THR A 10 -20.38 15.31 -1.64
CA THR A 10 -20.16 15.63 -0.23
C THR A 10 -19.83 14.39 0.58
N ALA A 11 -18.96 14.56 1.58
CA ALA A 11 -18.67 13.52 2.56
C ALA A 11 -18.19 14.11 3.88
N LEU A 12 -18.23 13.26 4.93
CA LEU A 12 -17.53 13.54 6.18
C LEU A 12 -16.02 13.28 5.95
N ALA A 13 -15.22 14.34 6.07
CA ALA A 13 -13.77 14.29 5.83
C ALA A 13 -12.95 13.98 7.10
N THR A 14 -13.58 13.90 8.27
CA THR A 14 -12.97 13.47 9.53
C THR A 14 -13.40 12.05 9.88
N ALA A 15 -12.63 11.38 10.75
CA ALA A 15 -12.99 10.06 11.25
C ALA A 15 -14.39 10.03 11.86
N SER A 16 -15.09 8.90 11.75
CA SER A 16 -16.39 8.68 12.37
C SER A 16 -16.26 8.60 13.89
N GLY A 17 -17.28 9.09 14.63
CA GLY A 17 -17.31 9.02 16.07
C GLY A 17 -17.57 10.37 16.72
N ARG A 18 -17.33 10.46 18.05
CA ARG A 18 -17.49 11.71 18.82
C ARG A 18 -16.16 12.45 18.89
N ALA A 19 -16.12 13.65 18.35
CA ALA A 19 -14.92 14.50 18.34
C ALA A 19 -15.29 15.95 18.68
N GLY A 20 -14.30 16.79 18.99
CA GLY A 20 -14.52 18.22 19.16
C GLY A 20 -14.93 18.93 17.89
N VAL A 21 -14.42 18.45 16.74
CA VAL A 21 -14.69 19.00 15.39
C VAL A 21 -14.99 17.87 14.42
N GLY A 22 -15.97 18.11 13.54
CA GLY A 22 -16.24 17.29 12.36
C GLY A 22 -16.28 18.17 11.11
N ILE A 23 -15.74 17.66 9.99
CA ILE A 23 -15.61 18.41 8.73
C ILE A 23 -16.45 17.73 7.66
N ILE A 24 -17.44 18.46 7.14
CA ILE A 24 -18.14 18.07 5.91
C ILE A 24 -17.49 18.79 4.75
N ARG A 25 -17.03 18.03 3.77
CA ARG A 25 -16.43 18.55 2.54
C ARG A 25 -17.42 18.42 1.39
N ILE A 26 -17.48 19.45 0.55
CA ILE A 26 -18.33 19.54 -0.64
C ILE A 26 -17.41 19.93 -1.80
N SER A 27 -17.50 19.22 -2.94
CA SER A 27 -16.72 19.53 -4.13
C SER A 27 -17.59 19.46 -5.38
N GLY A 28 -17.45 20.43 -6.26
CA GLY A 28 -18.15 20.49 -7.55
C GLY A 28 -18.77 21.84 -7.85
N SER A 29 -19.43 21.94 -9.02
CA SER A 29 -19.94 23.21 -9.57
C SER A 29 -21.00 23.91 -8.71
N LYS A 30 -21.74 23.17 -7.87
CA LYS A 30 -22.77 23.72 -6.98
C LYS A 30 -22.26 23.96 -5.55
N ALA A 31 -20.98 23.74 -5.27
CA ALA A 31 -20.46 23.84 -3.89
C ALA A 31 -20.68 25.24 -3.29
N LEU A 32 -20.48 26.29 -4.09
CA LEU A 32 -20.68 27.68 -3.65
C LEU A 32 -22.17 28.00 -3.40
N ASP A 33 -23.07 27.54 -4.29
CA ASP A 33 -24.51 27.76 -4.11
C ASP A 33 -25.07 27.01 -2.88
N ILE A 34 -24.54 25.81 -2.61
CA ILE A 34 -24.94 25.01 -1.43
C ILE A 34 -24.51 25.73 -0.14
N ILE A 35 -23.25 26.18 -0.07
CA ILE A 35 -22.78 26.86 1.15
C ILE A 35 -23.51 28.18 1.38
N GLU A 36 -23.79 28.98 0.34
CA GLU A 36 -24.52 30.21 0.47
C GLU A 36 -25.89 30.01 1.13
N LYS A 37 -26.59 28.93 0.79
CA LYS A 37 -27.87 28.54 1.41
C LYS A 37 -27.72 28.11 2.87
N ILE A 38 -26.59 27.49 3.24
CA ILE A 38 -26.34 27.01 4.60
C ILE A 38 -25.91 28.14 5.53
N ILE A 39 -25.09 29.10 5.06
CA ILE A 39 -24.54 30.17 5.92
C ILE A 39 -25.13 31.56 5.64
N HIS A 40 -26.00 31.70 4.63
CA HIS A 40 -26.69 32.91 4.20
C HIS A 40 -25.79 34.05 3.68
N PHE A 41 -24.57 33.72 3.23
CA PHE A 41 -23.68 34.66 2.53
C PHE A 41 -22.65 33.87 1.68
N ILE A 42 -22.00 34.55 0.72
CA ILE A 42 -20.92 34.00 -0.07
C ILE A 42 -19.59 34.13 0.67
N PRO A 43 -18.92 33.01 1.03
CA PRO A 43 -17.65 33.07 1.74
C PRO A 43 -16.51 33.56 0.85
N LYS A 44 -15.58 34.30 1.43
CA LYS A 44 -14.35 34.72 0.73
C LYS A 44 -13.43 33.51 0.55
N ASN A 45 -12.81 33.42 -0.63
CA ASN A 45 -11.85 32.36 -0.94
C ASN A 45 -10.70 32.35 0.07
N ARG A 46 -10.41 31.17 0.65
CA ARG A 46 -9.34 30.90 1.61
C ARG A 46 -9.39 31.75 2.89
N HIS A 47 -10.60 32.12 3.29
CA HIS A 47 -10.83 32.86 4.50
C HIS A 47 -11.72 32.07 5.46
N ALA A 48 -11.32 31.95 6.74
CA ALA A 48 -12.08 31.24 7.75
C ALA A 48 -13.23 32.14 8.25
N HIS A 49 -14.47 31.76 8.01
CA HIS A 49 -15.66 32.47 8.44
C HIS A 49 -16.29 31.74 9.62
N TYR A 50 -16.25 32.31 10.81
CA TYR A 50 -17.02 31.78 11.93
C TYR A 50 -18.47 32.26 11.80
N CYS A 51 -19.39 31.31 11.61
CA CYS A 51 -20.80 31.61 11.28
C CYS A 51 -21.74 30.50 11.75
N ASN A 52 -23.05 30.81 11.69
CA ASN A 52 -24.09 29.82 11.95
C ASN A 52 -24.36 28.98 10.70
N PHE A 53 -24.71 27.73 10.92
CA PHE A 53 -25.17 26.80 9.89
C PHE A 53 -26.67 26.57 10.04
N PHE A 54 -27.40 26.68 8.96
CA PHE A 54 -28.86 26.61 8.92
C PHE A 54 -29.30 25.44 8.04
N ASP A 55 -30.42 24.79 8.38
CA ASP A 55 -31.06 23.78 7.54
C ASP A 55 -31.91 24.41 6.42
N HIS A 56 -32.53 23.54 5.61
CA HIS A 56 -33.40 23.96 4.50
C HIS A 56 -34.71 24.65 4.96
N ASN A 57 -35.06 24.62 6.24
CA ASN A 57 -36.18 25.35 6.84
C ASN A 57 -35.76 26.65 7.53
N GLY A 58 -34.46 26.99 7.48
CA GLY A 58 -33.87 28.16 8.15
C GLY A 58 -33.66 27.98 9.66
N LEU A 59 -33.74 26.73 10.17
CA LEU A 59 -33.42 26.45 11.58
C LEU A 59 -31.91 26.36 11.76
N LYS A 60 -31.39 27.01 12.81
CA LYS A 60 -29.99 26.88 13.16
C LYS A 60 -29.66 25.47 13.65
N LEU A 61 -28.71 24.82 12.95
CA LEU A 61 -28.22 23.48 13.28
C LEU A 61 -27.02 23.52 14.20
N ASP A 62 -26.05 24.41 13.88
CA ASP A 62 -24.79 24.54 14.59
C ASP A 62 -24.16 25.91 14.30
N GLN A 63 -22.97 26.14 14.86
CA GLN A 63 -22.10 27.22 14.44
C GLN A 63 -20.65 26.74 14.44
N GLY A 64 -19.89 27.23 13.47
CA GLY A 64 -18.52 26.75 13.25
C GLY A 64 -17.80 27.56 12.20
N ILE A 65 -16.83 26.96 11.55
CA ILE A 65 -16.01 27.61 10.53
C ILE A 65 -16.44 27.09 9.14
N ALA A 66 -16.68 28.03 8.23
CA ALA A 66 -16.86 27.75 6.82
C ALA A 66 -15.63 28.22 6.05
N LEU A 67 -15.11 27.34 5.18
CA LEU A 67 -13.98 27.59 4.30
C LEU A 67 -14.39 27.35 2.84
N TYR A 68 -13.94 28.21 1.94
CA TYR A 68 -14.13 28.06 0.52
C TYR A 68 -12.79 28.10 -0.22
N PHE A 69 -12.58 27.15 -1.13
CA PHE A 69 -11.41 27.04 -1.98
C PHE A 69 -11.88 27.06 -3.43
N LYS A 70 -11.60 28.17 -4.12
CA LYS A 70 -11.99 28.35 -5.52
C LYS A 70 -11.13 27.49 -6.45
N GLY A 71 -11.76 26.76 -7.34
CA GLY A 71 -11.08 26.06 -8.42
C GLY A 71 -10.28 27.01 -9.36
N PRO A 72 -9.16 26.57 -9.95
CA PRO A 72 -8.52 25.26 -9.82
C PRO A 72 -7.59 25.11 -8.59
N HIS A 73 -7.54 26.10 -7.69
CA HIS A 73 -6.63 26.14 -6.53
C HIS A 73 -7.25 25.48 -5.28
N SER A 74 -7.81 24.29 -5.45
CA SER A 74 -8.42 23.45 -4.43
C SER A 74 -7.82 22.05 -4.48
N PHE A 75 -8.24 21.16 -3.58
CA PHE A 75 -7.77 19.77 -3.55
C PHE A 75 -8.18 19.00 -4.84
N THR A 76 -9.45 19.07 -5.21
CA THR A 76 -9.99 18.36 -6.38
C THR A 76 -9.80 19.12 -7.70
N GLY A 77 -9.35 20.38 -7.66
CA GLY A 77 -9.35 21.26 -8.81
C GLY A 77 -10.70 21.92 -9.11
N GLU A 78 -11.78 21.50 -8.44
CA GLU A 78 -13.12 22.08 -8.49
C GLU A 78 -13.31 23.15 -7.41
N ASP A 79 -14.47 23.79 -7.33
CA ASP A 79 -14.85 24.57 -6.16
C ASP A 79 -15.06 23.64 -4.98
N VAL A 80 -14.33 23.86 -3.86
CA VAL A 80 -14.40 23.05 -2.66
C VAL A 80 -14.81 23.91 -1.46
N VAL A 81 -15.72 23.37 -0.68
CA VAL A 81 -16.19 23.99 0.57
C VAL A 81 -16.00 23.01 1.72
N GLU A 82 -15.60 23.52 2.86
CA GLU A 82 -15.54 22.78 4.13
C GLU A 82 -16.37 23.48 5.20
N LEU A 83 -17.27 22.71 5.82
CA LEU A 83 -18.03 23.09 7.01
C LEU A 83 -17.42 22.38 8.21
N GLN A 84 -16.74 23.12 9.07
CA GLN A 84 -16.14 22.63 10.30
C GLN A 84 -17.12 22.88 11.45
N ALA A 85 -17.88 21.86 11.80
CA ALA A 85 -18.92 21.86 12.83
C ALA A 85 -18.45 21.14 14.08
N HIS A 86 -19.28 21.13 15.15
CA HIS A 86 -19.04 20.23 16.27
C HIS A 86 -19.14 18.76 15.83
N GLY A 87 -18.20 17.93 16.26
CA GLY A 87 -18.02 16.54 15.82
C GLY A 87 -19.00 15.54 16.44
N GLY A 88 -20.21 15.98 16.76
CA GLY A 88 -21.29 15.10 17.21
C GLY A 88 -21.96 14.39 16.04
N PRO A 89 -22.12 13.04 16.04
CA PRO A 89 -22.67 12.31 14.90
C PRO A 89 -24.05 12.82 14.44
N VAL A 90 -24.90 13.25 15.37
CA VAL A 90 -26.23 13.79 15.04
C VAL A 90 -26.15 15.13 14.33
N VAL A 91 -25.25 16.02 14.78
CA VAL A 91 -25.05 17.33 14.15
C VAL A 91 -24.52 17.17 12.73
N LEU A 92 -23.52 16.30 12.55
CA LEU A 92 -22.92 16.02 11.25
C LEU A 92 -23.92 15.37 10.28
N ASP A 93 -24.78 14.45 10.77
CA ASP A 93 -25.85 13.84 9.97
C ASP A 93 -26.89 14.88 9.51
N LEU A 94 -27.29 15.79 10.39
CA LEU A 94 -28.21 16.88 10.04
C LEU A 94 -27.62 17.83 8.98
N LEU A 95 -26.34 18.22 9.13
CA LEU A 95 -25.63 19.03 8.15
C LEU A 95 -25.49 18.29 6.81
N MET A 96 -25.15 17.01 6.85
CA MET A 96 -25.04 16.16 5.63
C MET A 96 -26.39 16.10 4.91
N LYS A 97 -27.49 15.83 5.62
CA LYS A 97 -28.84 15.83 5.05
C LYS A 97 -29.20 17.19 4.42
N THR A 98 -28.75 18.28 5.03
CA THR A 98 -28.98 19.62 4.49
C THR A 98 -28.21 19.84 3.17
N VAL A 99 -26.94 19.42 3.10
CA VAL A 99 -26.15 19.48 1.86
C VAL A 99 -26.82 18.67 0.74
N LEU A 100 -27.30 17.45 1.06
CA LEU A 100 -28.01 16.59 0.11
C LEU A 100 -29.33 17.24 -0.35
N ALA A 101 -30.09 17.85 0.53
CA ALA A 101 -31.32 18.56 0.19
C ALA A 101 -31.10 19.77 -0.74
N PHE A 102 -29.94 20.40 -0.67
CA PHE A 102 -29.55 21.49 -1.57
C PHE A 102 -28.88 21.03 -2.87
N GLY A 103 -28.82 19.71 -3.12
CA GLY A 103 -28.45 19.12 -4.41
C GLY A 103 -27.02 18.59 -4.47
N GLY A 104 -26.38 18.36 -3.33
CA GLY A 104 -25.19 17.51 -3.21
C GLY A 104 -25.56 16.03 -3.30
N ARG A 105 -24.61 15.19 -3.66
CA ARG A 105 -24.67 13.72 -3.64
C ARG A 105 -23.59 13.20 -2.68
N LEU A 106 -23.85 12.06 -2.04
CA LEU A 106 -22.80 11.39 -1.28
C LEU A 106 -21.65 10.97 -2.21
N ALA A 107 -20.43 11.23 -1.78
CA ALA A 107 -19.23 10.78 -2.48
C ALA A 107 -19.06 9.27 -2.36
N GLU A 108 -18.55 8.65 -3.41
CA GLU A 108 -18.04 7.28 -3.39
C GLU A 108 -16.69 7.20 -2.68
N ALA A 109 -16.21 5.97 -2.41
CA ALA A 109 -14.90 5.75 -1.82
C ALA A 109 -13.80 6.35 -2.73
N GLY A 110 -12.89 7.17 -2.17
CA GLY A 110 -11.79 7.79 -2.91
C GLY A 110 -12.16 8.85 -3.93
N GLU A 111 -13.44 9.23 -4.07
CA GLU A 111 -13.90 10.09 -5.18
C GLU A 111 -13.26 11.48 -5.21
N PHE A 112 -12.96 12.08 -4.04
CA PHE A 112 -12.25 13.35 -4.02
C PHE A 112 -10.82 13.23 -4.57
N SER A 113 -10.09 12.16 -4.24
CA SER A 113 -8.76 11.89 -4.77
C SER A 113 -8.80 11.53 -6.25
N GLN A 114 -9.83 10.79 -6.70
CA GLN A 114 -10.07 10.49 -8.10
C GLN A 114 -10.30 11.77 -8.92
N ARG A 115 -11.12 12.72 -8.43
CA ARG A 115 -11.32 14.00 -9.07
C ARG A 115 -10.05 14.84 -9.12
N ALA A 116 -9.26 14.83 -8.03
CA ALA A 116 -7.95 15.48 -8.01
C ALA A 116 -7.01 14.91 -9.08
N PHE A 117 -6.96 13.59 -9.23
CA PHE A 117 -6.19 12.93 -10.28
C PHE A 117 -6.69 13.27 -11.68
N LEU A 118 -8.00 13.20 -11.95
CA LEU A 118 -8.58 13.51 -13.25
C LEU A 118 -8.44 14.99 -13.64
N ASN A 119 -8.30 15.89 -12.66
CA ASN A 119 -8.04 17.30 -12.85
C ASN A 119 -6.54 17.67 -12.79
N ASP A 120 -5.64 16.68 -12.95
CA ASP A 120 -4.18 16.86 -13.00
C ASP A 120 -3.61 17.58 -11.75
N LYS A 121 -4.27 17.42 -10.57
CA LYS A 121 -3.78 17.95 -9.30
C LYS A 121 -2.76 17.02 -8.63
N LEU A 122 -2.95 15.74 -8.82
CA LEU A 122 -2.12 14.64 -8.31
C LEU A 122 -1.94 13.61 -9.42
N ASP A 123 -0.81 12.92 -9.42
CA ASP A 123 -0.68 11.67 -10.16
C ASP A 123 -1.21 10.48 -9.33
N LEU A 124 -1.23 9.28 -9.93
CA LEU A 124 -1.81 8.12 -9.28
C LEU A 124 -1.02 7.68 -8.04
N VAL A 125 0.33 7.79 -8.07
CA VAL A 125 1.19 7.50 -6.93
C VAL A 125 0.93 8.46 -5.78
N GLN A 126 0.79 9.75 -6.08
CA GLN A 126 0.48 10.77 -5.07
C GLN A 126 -0.91 10.57 -4.47
N ALA A 127 -1.90 10.16 -5.27
CA ALA A 127 -3.22 9.83 -4.77
C ALA A 127 -3.18 8.62 -3.81
N GLU A 128 -2.46 7.57 -4.17
CA GLU A 128 -2.25 6.41 -3.29
C GLU A 128 -1.48 6.78 -2.01
N ALA A 129 -0.48 7.65 -2.12
CA ALA A 129 0.31 8.10 -0.98
C ALA A 129 -0.53 8.83 0.09
N ILE A 130 -1.63 9.48 -0.28
CA ILE A 130 -2.58 10.05 0.69
C ILE A 130 -3.20 8.94 1.54
N SER A 131 -3.64 7.85 0.91
CA SER A 131 -4.19 6.70 1.64
C SER A 131 -3.14 6.05 2.53
N ASP A 132 -1.91 5.89 2.04
CA ASP A 132 -0.81 5.29 2.79
C ASP A 132 -0.41 6.14 3.99
N LEU A 133 -0.38 7.47 3.84
CA LEU A 133 -0.08 8.40 4.94
C LEU A 133 -1.12 8.31 6.07
N ILE A 134 -2.38 8.16 5.72
CA ILE A 134 -3.48 8.07 6.68
C ILE A 134 -3.47 6.73 7.42
N ASN A 135 -3.14 5.66 6.72
CA ASN A 135 -3.13 4.30 7.25
C ASN A 135 -1.76 3.88 7.82
N SER A 136 -0.78 4.79 7.82
CA SER A 136 0.57 4.49 8.29
C SER A 136 0.58 4.07 9.76
N SER A 137 1.21 2.92 10.03
CA SER A 137 1.34 2.33 11.37
C SER A 137 2.70 2.59 12.03
N SER A 138 3.63 3.25 11.32
CA SER A 138 4.95 3.60 11.82
C SER A 138 5.39 4.99 11.33
N GLU A 139 6.32 5.62 12.07
CA GLU A 139 6.91 6.90 11.67
C GLU A 139 7.59 6.79 10.29
N GLN A 140 8.25 5.68 10.05
CA GLN A 140 8.97 5.43 8.80
C GLN A 140 7.99 5.30 7.61
N ALA A 141 6.88 4.57 7.79
CA ALA A 141 5.82 4.49 6.79
C ALA A 141 5.21 5.86 6.48
N ALA A 142 4.93 6.66 7.52
CA ALA A 142 4.39 8.02 7.34
C ALA A 142 5.36 8.94 6.59
N ARG A 143 6.67 8.90 6.90
CA ARG A 143 7.70 9.68 6.20
C ARG A 143 7.83 9.26 4.74
N SER A 144 7.82 7.95 4.46
CA SER A 144 7.89 7.41 3.09
C SER A 144 6.64 7.80 2.27
N ALA A 145 5.45 7.71 2.86
CA ALA A 145 4.21 8.17 2.23
C ALA A 145 4.23 9.67 1.92
N LEU A 146 4.78 10.49 2.83
CA LEU A 146 4.92 11.92 2.59
C LEU A 146 5.86 12.22 1.41
N ARG A 147 6.97 11.49 1.27
CA ARG A 147 7.89 11.63 0.11
C ARG A 147 7.21 11.25 -1.20
N SER A 148 6.44 10.15 -1.22
CA SER A 148 5.64 9.78 -2.40
C SER A 148 4.61 10.85 -2.74
N LEU A 149 3.93 11.43 -1.74
CA LEU A 149 2.99 12.53 -1.93
C LEU A 149 3.68 13.79 -2.48
N GLN A 150 4.94 14.04 -2.11
CA GLN A 150 5.77 15.13 -2.66
C GLN A 150 6.27 14.85 -4.09
N GLY A 151 5.98 13.66 -4.63
CA GLY A 151 6.27 13.27 -5.99
C GLY A 151 7.70 12.75 -6.22
N GLU A 152 8.43 12.33 -5.18
CA GLU A 152 9.80 11.82 -5.35
C GLU A 152 9.83 10.54 -6.20
N PHE A 153 8.90 9.62 -5.97
CA PHE A 153 8.79 8.40 -6.77
C PHE A 153 8.39 8.70 -8.21
N SER A 154 7.36 9.50 -8.40
CA SER A 154 6.87 9.91 -9.74
C SER A 154 7.96 10.59 -10.56
N LYS A 155 8.76 11.47 -9.95
CA LYS A 155 9.88 12.12 -10.64
C LYS A 155 10.94 11.13 -11.11
N LYS A 156 11.27 10.10 -10.32
CA LYS A 156 12.21 9.05 -10.73
C LYS A 156 11.66 8.27 -11.93
N ILE A 157 10.38 7.87 -11.89
CA ILE A 157 9.70 7.21 -13.02
C ILE A 157 9.73 8.10 -14.26
N ASP A 158 9.35 9.36 -14.12
CA ASP A 158 9.29 10.31 -15.25
C ASP A 158 10.65 10.54 -15.88
N THR A 159 11.72 10.59 -15.08
CA THR A 159 13.11 10.71 -15.59
C THR A 159 13.50 9.48 -16.42
N ILE A 160 13.22 8.28 -15.93
CA ILE A 160 13.49 7.02 -16.65
C ILE A 160 12.68 6.95 -17.94
N VAL A 161 11.38 7.28 -17.89
CA VAL A 161 10.50 7.31 -19.06
C VAL A 161 10.98 8.32 -20.10
N ALA A 162 11.45 9.49 -19.69
CA ALA A 162 12.01 10.49 -20.61
C ALA A 162 13.25 9.94 -21.35
N THR A 163 14.18 9.32 -20.62
CA THR A 163 15.37 8.68 -21.21
C THR A 163 14.98 7.54 -22.15
N LEU A 164 13.98 6.72 -21.78
CA LEU A 164 13.44 5.67 -22.66
C LEU A 164 12.90 6.23 -23.97
N ILE A 165 12.15 7.34 -23.90
CA ILE A 165 11.61 8.00 -25.09
C ILE A 165 12.74 8.52 -25.98
N GLU A 166 13.78 9.14 -25.41
CA GLU A 166 14.93 9.63 -26.17
C GLU A 166 15.65 8.51 -26.90
N ILE A 167 15.93 7.38 -26.22
CA ILE A 167 16.59 6.23 -26.85
C ILE A 167 15.68 5.64 -27.95
N ARG A 168 14.37 5.48 -27.68
CA ARG A 168 13.42 4.96 -28.66
C ARG A 168 13.37 5.83 -29.91
N MET A 169 13.26 7.15 -29.74
CA MET A 169 13.26 8.08 -30.87
C MET A 169 14.55 7.96 -31.69
N PHE A 170 15.69 7.79 -31.06
CA PHE A 170 16.96 7.59 -31.74
C PHE A 170 17.00 6.28 -32.51
N VAL A 171 16.52 5.18 -31.93
CA VAL A 171 16.45 3.86 -32.59
C VAL A 171 15.46 3.88 -33.75
N GLU A 172 14.27 4.45 -33.59
CA GLU A 172 13.27 4.58 -34.64
C GLU A 172 13.81 5.45 -35.82
N ALA A 173 14.50 6.54 -35.51
CA ALA A 173 15.14 7.37 -36.55
C ALA A 173 16.22 6.59 -37.33
N ALA A 174 17.02 5.75 -36.64
CA ALA A 174 18.02 4.90 -37.27
C ALA A 174 17.41 3.84 -38.21
N ILE A 175 16.23 3.35 -37.87
CA ILE A 175 15.48 2.39 -38.70
C ILE A 175 14.90 3.08 -39.96
N ASP A 176 14.34 4.28 -39.79
CA ASP A 176 13.66 5.01 -40.85
C ASP A 176 14.62 5.61 -41.90
N PHE A 177 15.88 5.90 -41.51
CA PHE A 177 16.89 6.52 -42.37
C PHE A 177 18.14 5.65 -42.56
N PRO A 178 18.04 4.44 -43.14
CA PRO A 178 19.16 3.51 -43.29
C PRO A 178 20.23 3.97 -44.31
N GLU A 179 19.96 5.02 -45.09
CA GLU A 179 20.90 5.53 -46.10
C GLU A 179 21.92 6.55 -45.55
N GLU A 180 21.80 6.98 -44.30
CA GLU A 180 22.81 7.81 -43.67
C GLU A 180 23.98 6.92 -43.26
N GLU A 181 25.23 7.27 -43.66
CA GLU A 181 26.49 6.50 -43.49
C GLU A 181 26.86 6.21 -41.99
N ILE A 182 26.01 6.50 -41.05
CA ILE A 182 26.21 6.27 -39.64
C ILE A 182 25.44 5.01 -39.25
N ASP A 183 26.17 3.95 -38.95
CA ASP A 183 25.58 2.73 -38.35
C ASP A 183 25.20 3.02 -36.88
N PHE A 184 24.07 3.68 -36.70
CA PHE A 184 23.55 4.11 -35.40
C PHE A 184 23.29 2.97 -34.44
N LEU A 185 23.06 1.74 -34.97
CA LEU A 185 22.74 0.57 -34.15
C LEU A 185 24.01 -0.13 -33.64
N SER A 186 25.16 0.01 -34.36
CA SER A 186 26.46 -0.49 -33.89
C SER A 186 27.18 0.50 -32.97
N ASP A 187 26.61 1.70 -32.73
CA ASP A 187 27.18 2.68 -31.83
C ASP A 187 27.10 2.12 -30.39
N SER A 188 28.29 1.94 -29.77
CA SER A 188 28.46 1.52 -28.37
C SER A 188 27.67 2.41 -27.38
N ASN A 189 27.19 3.57 -27.84
CA ASN A 189 26.42 4.54 -27.07
C ASN A 189 25.00 4.05 -26.75
N VAL A 190 24.26 3.46 -27.71
CA VAL A 190 22.89 2.94 -27.48
C VAL A 190 22.90 1.81 -26.45
N LEU A 191 23.82 0.83 -26.62
CA LEU A 191 23.98 -0.26 -25.65
C LEU A 191 24.35 0.25 -24.25
N SER A 192 25.26 1.22 -24.16
CA SER A 192 25.63 1.82 -22.88
C SER A 192 24.44 2.52 -22.23
N GLN A 193 23.63 3.26 -22.99
CA GLN A 193 22.44 3.93 -22.47
C GLN A 193 21.37 2.93 -21.99
N ILE A 194 21.21 1.79 -22.68
CA ILE A 194 20.32 0.71 -22.24
C ILE A 194 20.85 0.07 -20.95
N ASP A 195 22.16 -0.19 -20.85
CA ASP A 195 22.79 -0.76 -19.66
C ASP A 195 22.62 0.18 -18.45
N ASP A 196 22.78 1.47 -18.65
CA ASP A 196 22.57 2.51 -17.64
C ASP A 196 21.09 2.53 -17.19
N LEU A 197 20.13 2.42 -18.12
CA LEU A 197 18.69 2.33 -17.79
C LEU A 197 18.36 1.06 -17.01
N VAL A 198 18.89 -0.09 -17.42
CA VAL A 198 18.71 -1.35 -16.69
C VAL A 198 19.23 -1.23 -15.25
N SER A 199 20.38 -0.59 -15.07
CA SER A 199 20.93 -0.32 -13.73
C SER A 199 20.03 0.59 -12.91
N GLN A 200 19.56 1.71 -13.49
CA GLN A 200 18.67 2.66 -12.82
C GLN A 200 17.32 2.03 -12.42
N ILE A 201 16.74 1.23 -13.30
CA ILE A 201 15.46 0.53 -13.03
C ILE A 201 15.67 -0.56 -11.97
N SER A 202 16.81 -1.25 -11.97
CA SER A 202 17.15 -2.24 -10.95
C SER A 202 17.29 -1.61 -9.56
N GLU A 203 17.97 -0.45 -9.48
CA GLU A 203 18.05 0.33 -8.24
C GLU A 203 16.67 0.83 -7.78
N LEU A 204 15.85 1.32 -8.73
CA LEU A 204 14.49 1.75 -8.46
C LEU A 204 13.64 0.60 -7.90
N LEU A 205 13.76 -0.61 -8.48
CA LEU A 205 13.06 -1.81 -8.02
C LEU A 205 13.45 -2.16 -6.58
N ALA A 206 14.74 -2.17 -6.26
CA ALA A 206 15.21 -2.45 -4.91
C ALA A 206 14.66 -1.43 -3.89
N ASN A 207 14.66 -0.15 -4.23
CA ASN A 207 14.08 0.90 -3.38
C ASN A 207 12.54 0.76 -3.26
N ALA A 208 11.85 0.41 -4.33
CA ALA A 208 10.41 0.20 -4.34
C ALA A 208 10.01 -1.03 -3.51
N GLN A 209 10.80 -2.11 -3.51
CA GLN A 209 10.59 -3.28 -2.65
C GLN A 209 10.63 -2.90 -1.17
N GLN A 210 11.60 -2.09 -0.74
CA GLN A 210 11.64 -1.57 0.63
C GLN A 210 10.40 -0.72 0.96
N GLY A 211 10.01 0.15 0.03
CA GLY A 211 8.82 0.99 0.19
C GLY A 211 7.51 0.18 0.29
N ALA A 212 7.40 -0.91 -0.47
CA ALA A 212 6.24 -1.80 -0.41
C ALA A 212 6.14 -2.51 0.94
N LEU A 213 7.26 -2.92 1.52
CA LEU A 213 7.29 -3.51 2.87
C LEU A 213 6.82 -2.53 3.95
N LEU A 214 7.15 -1.24 3.81
CA LEU A 214 6.69 -0.22 4.76
C LEU A 214 5.19 0.06 4.66
N THR A 215 4.59 -0.14 3.48
CA THR A 215 3.17 0.12 3.22
C THR A 215 2.31 -1.11 3.47
N GLU A 216 2.65 -2.23 2.86
CA GLU A 216 1.85 -3.46 2.91
C GLU A 216 2.22 -4.36 4.10
N GLY A 217 3.42 -4.15 4.68
CA GLY A 217 3.95 -5.00 5.75
C GLY A 217 4.30 -6.41 5.27
N MET A 218 4.93 -7.18 6.16
CA MET A 218 5.22 -8.60 5.95
C MET A 218 4.07 -9.45 6.51
N ARG A 219 3.57 -10.41 5.73
CA ARG A 219 2.52 -11.36 6.17
C ARG A 219 3.17 -12.58 6.79
N VAL A 220 2.95 -12.78 8.08
CA VAL A 220 3.52 -13.87 8.86
C VAL A 220 2.41 -14.76 9.42
N VAL A 221 2.43 -16.03 9.06
CA VAL A 221 1.52 -17.03 9.63
C VAL A 221 2.19 -17.73 10.80
N ILE A 222 1.53 -17.78 11.96
CA ILE A 222 2.00 -18.55 13.12
C ILE A 222 1.19 -19.84 13.21
N ALA A 223 1.87 -20.98 12.95
CA ALA A 223 1.29 -22.32 13.00
C ALA A 223 1.93 -23.16 14.13
N GLY A 224 1.27 -24.20 14.57
CA GLY A 224 1.81 -25.13 15.59
C GLY A 224 0.74 -25.75 16.45
N LYS A 225 1.09 -26.86 17.13
CA LYS A 225 0.18 -27.60 18.02
C LYS A 225 -0.35 -26.71 19.16
N PRO A 226 -1.48 -27.07 19.78
CA PRO A 226 -1.91 -26.45 21.04
C PRO A 226 -0.81 -26.47 22.09
N ASN A 227 -0.71 -25.40 22.88
CA ASN A 227 0.27 -25.22 23.93
C ASN A 227 1.74 -25.14 23.49
N ALA A 228 2.06 -25.08 22.20
CA ALA A 228 3.42 -24.79 21.72
C ALA A 228 3.91 -23.39 22.10
N GLY A 229 2.98 -22.48 22.45
CA GLY A 229 3.30 -21.13 22.89
C GLY A 229 3.12 -20.06 21.82
N LYS A 230 2.24 -20.28 20.84
CA LYS A 230 1.93 -19.32 19.77
C LYS A 230 1.51 -17.95 20.30
N SER A 231 0.50 -17.91 21.18
CA SER A 231 0.04 -16.64 21.78
C SER A 231 1.11 -15.97 22.66
N SER A 232 1.98 -16.75 23.32
CA SER A 232 3.10 -16.20 24.07
C SER A 232 4.15 -15.59 23.13
N LEU A 233 4.39 -16.21 21.97
CA LEU A 233 5.29 -15.69 20.95
C LEU A 233 4.74 -14.40 20.34
N LEU A 234 3.46 -14.37 20.03
CA LEU A 234 2.78 -13.19 19.52
C LEU A 234 2.90 -12.02 20.51
N ASN A 235 2.54 -12.24 21.78
CA ASN A 235 2.68 -11.23 22.83
C ASN A 235 4.14 -10.76 23.03
N ALA A 236 5.11 -11.66 22.88
CA ALA A 236 6.52 -11.31 23.00
C ALA A 236 7.05 -10.52 21.78
N LEU A 237 6.54 -10.78 20.58
CA LEU A 237 6.85 -10.01 19.38
C LEU A 237 6.18 -8.63 19.43
N SER A 238 4.93 -8.55 19.91
CA SER A 238 4.18 -7.29 20.05
C SER A 238 4.84 -6.31 21.03
N GLY A 239 5.62 -6.77 22.01
CA GLY A 239 6.50 -5.99 22.87
C GLY A 239 5.88 -4.73 23.49
N LYS A 240 6.76 -3.87 24.08
CA LYS A 240 6.37 -2.57 24.63
C LYS A 240 6.14 -1.47 23.55
N ASP A 241 6.47 -1.76 22.30
CA ASP A 241 6.39 -0.83 21.15
C ASP A 241 5.14 -1.08 20.28
N SER A 242 4.16 -1.86 20.75
CA SER A 242 2.88 -2.01 20.08
C SER A 242 2.10 -0.69 20.16
N ALA A 243 2.40 0.21 19.22
CA ALA A 243 1.57 1.36 18.95
C ALA A 243 0.35 0.91 18.14
N ILE A 244 -0.81 1.22 18.67
CA ILE A 244 -2.08 1.35 17.97
C ILE A 244 -2.64 0.04 17.42
N VAL A 245 -3.25 -0.76 18.29
CA VAL A 245 -4.36 -1.63 17.92
C VAL A 245 -5.49 -0.71 17.45
N THR A 246 -5.68 -0.56 16.17
CA THR A 246 -6.92 0.01 15.65
C THR A 246 -7.99 -1.07 15.75
N ASP A 247 -8.81 -1.01 16.81
CA ASP A 247 -10.09 -1.68 16.87
C ASP A 247 -10.98 -1.12 15.75
N ILE A 248 -10.90 -1.69 14.57
CA ILE A 248 -11.92 -1.47 13.54
C ILE A 248 -13.11 -2.33 13.95
N GLU A 249 -14.05 -1.71 14.70
CA GLU A 249 -15.34 -2.32 15.01
C GLU A 249 -16.04 -2.69 13.68
N GLY A 250 -16.21 -4.00 13.41
CA GLY A 250 -17.04 -4.47 12.30
C GLY A 250 -16.64 -5.82 11.68
N THR A 251 -15.52 -6.43 12.04
CA THR A 251 -15.06 -7.67 11.39
C THR A 251 -14.96 -8.88 12.34
N THR A 252 -16.00 -9.16 13.13
CA THR A 252 -16.02 -10.24 14.12
C THR A 252 -16.13 -11.66 13.53
N ARG A 253 -15.81 -11.88 12.24
CA ARG A 253 -15.84 -13.21 11.58
C ARG A 253 -14.63 -13.54 10.70
N ASP A 254 -13.64 -12.66 10.62
CA ASP A 254 -12.43 -12.92 9.87
C ASP A 254 -11.32 -13.45 10.79
N VAL A 255 -10.38 -14.20 10.18
CA VAL A 255 -9.17 -14.71 10.83
C VAL A 255 -8.51 -13.57 11.60
N LEU A 256 -8.21 -13.76 12.89
CA LEU A 256 -7.60 -12.74 13.75
C LEU A 256 -6.28 -12.26 13.11
N LYS A 257 -6.30 -11.06 12.56
CA LYS A 257 -5.12 -10.39 12.01
C LYS A 257 -4.65 -9.39 13.06
N GLU A 258 -3.53 -9.69 13.71
CA GLU A 258 -2.86 -8.71 14.57
C GLU A 258 -1.76 -8.00 13.77
N GLN A 259 -1.73 -6.68 13.86
CA GLN A 259 -0.67 -5.88 13.26
C GLN A 259 0.30 -5.46 14.35
N ILE A 260 1.57 -5.82 14.18
CA ILE A 260 2.67 -5.40 15.06
C ILE A 260 3.74 -4.68 14.25
N ASN A 261 4.67 -4.03 14.94
CA ASN A 261 5.78 -3.33 14.30
C ASN A 261 7.12 -3.90 14.81
N ILE A 262 8.04 -4.20 13.90
CA ILE A 262 9.42 -4.58 14.24
C ILE A 262 10.35 -3.57 13.60
N ASP A 263 10.93 -2.68 14.41
CA ASP A 263 11.91 -1.66 13.99
C ASP A 263 11.45 -0.82 12.77
N GLY A 264 10.17 -0.46 12.75
CA GLY A 264 9.57 0.32 11.65
C GLY A 264 8.86 -0.52 10.58
N MET A 265 9.14 -1.81 10.48
CA MET A 265 8.50 -2.74 9.54
C MET A 265 7.16 -3.25 10.09
N PRO A 266 6.02 -3.02 9.43
CA PRO A 266 4.74 -3.60 9.82
C PRO A 266 4.72 -5.11 9.58
N LEU A 267 4.20 -5.89 10.54
CA LEU A 267 3.92 -7.31 10.38
C LEU A 267 2.41 -7.56 10.54
N HIS A 268 1.84 -8.26 9.59
CA HIS A 268 0.49 -8.79 9.67
C HIS A 268 0.54 -10.24 10.12
N ILE A 269 0.23 -10.49 11.40
CA ILE A 269 0.26 -11.83 11.96
C ILE A 269 -1.11 -12.47 11.84
N ILE A 270 -1.12 -13.67 11.27
CA ILE A 270 -2.30 -14.48 11.06
C ILE A 270 -2.19 -15.69 11.98
N ASP A 271 -3.05 -15.75 13.01
CA ASP A 271 -3.08 -16.91 13.93
C ASP A 271 -3.95 -18.02 13.34
N THR A 272 -3.34 -19.19 13.19
CA THR A 272 -4.01 -20.40 12.69
C THR A 272 -4.60 -21.27 13.81
N ALA A 273 -5.10 -20.67 14.90
CA ALA A 273 -5.66 -21.41 16.04
C ALA A 273 -6.79 -22.41 15.65
N GLY A 274 -7.35 -22.31 14.44
CA GLY A 274 -8.45 -23.12 13.93
C GLY A 274 -8.12 -24.22 12.92
N LEU A 275 -6.85 -24.53 12.62
CA LEU A 275 -6.45 -25.56 11.63
C LEU A 275 -6.67 -27.01 12.11
N ARG A 276 -7.70 -27.30 12.88
CA ARG A 276 -8.08 -28.68 13.22
C ARG A 276 -9.02 -29.23 12.15
N GLU A 277 -8.79 -30.47 11.71
CA GLU A 277 -9.76 -31.18 10.91
C GLU A 277 -11.09 -31.27 11.68
N SER A 278 -12.14 -30.72 11.10
CA SER A 278 -13.49 -30.75 11.64
C SER A 278 -14.46 -31.26 10.60
N THR A 279 -15.45 -31.97 11.08
CA THR A 279 -16.59 -32.42 10.28
C THR A 279 -17.68 -31.35 10.14
N ASP A 280 -17.56 -30.23 10.86
CA ASP A 280 -18.50 -29.12 10.79
C ASP A 280 -18.22 -28.23 9.55
N LYS A 281 -19.25 -27.95 8.76
CA LYS A 281 -19.15 -27.12 7.53
C LYS A 281 -18.64 -25.71 7.79
N VAL A 282 -18.93 -25.13 8.95
CA VAL A 282 -18.48 -23.77 9.32
C VAL A 282 -16.98 -23.77 9.62
N GLU A 283 -16.48 -24.80 10.33
CA GLU A 283 -15.05 -24.97 10.60
C GLU A 283 -14.26 -25.31 9.32
N GLN A 284 -14.84 -26.09 8.39
CA GLN A 284 -14.20 -26.38 7.10
C GLN A 284 -14.00 -25.11 6.26
N ILE A 285 -14.92 -24.15 6.30
CA ILE A 285 -14.74 -22.84 5.65
C ILE A 285 -13.59 -22.05 6.33
N GLY A 286 -13.50 -22.11 7.66
CA GLY A 286 -12.39 -21.50 8.40
C GLY A 286 -11.03 -22.10 8.04
N ILE A 287 -10.95 -23.43 7.93
CA ILE A 287 -9.76 -24.16 7.52
C ILE A 287 -9.34 -23.77 6.07
N SER A 288 -10.28 -23.72 5.13
CA SER A 288 -9.97 -23.34 3.73
C SER A 288 -9.48 -21.90 3.61
N ARG A 289 -9.99 -20.97 4.42
CA ARG A 289 -9.50 -19.59 4.49
C ARG A 289 -8.09 -19.52 5.09
N ALA A 290 -7.83 -20.27 6.16
CA ALA A 290 -6.51 -20.32 6.77
C ALA A 290 -5.44 -20.87 5.79
N TRP A 291 -5.78 -21.86 4.95
CA TRP A 291 -4.88 -22.35 3.90
C TRP A 291 -4.59 -21.30 2.84
N LYS A 292 -5.57 -20.50 2.41
CA LYS A 292 -5.33 -19.39 1.49
C LYS A 292 -4.38 -18.34 2.06
N GLU A 293 -4.53 -18.03 3.35
CA GLU A 293 -3.61 -17.08 4.02
C GLU A 293 -2.19 -17.68 4.13
N ILE A 294 -2.06 -19.00 4.36
CA ILE A 294 -0.76 -19.69 4.38
C ILE A 294 -0.09 -19.64 3.00
N GLU A 295 -0.84 -19.84 1.93
CA GLU A 295 -0.33 -19.76 0.55
C GLU A 295 0.14 -18.35 0.17
N GLN A 296 -0.45 -17.32 0.79
CA GLN A 296 -0.13 -15.91 0.54
C GLN A 296 0.89 -15.33 1.54
N ALA A 297 1.31 -16.11 2.54
CA ALA A 297 2.24 -15.65 3.55
C ALA A 297 3.66 -15.46 3.00
N ASP A 298 4.32 -14.38 3.42
CA ASP A 298 5.73 -14.15 3.13
C ASP A 298 6.63 -15.04 3.99
N ARG A 299 6.15 -15.41 5.20
CA ARG A 299 6.84 -16.38 6.09
C ARG A 299 5.84 -17.16 6.94
N ILE A 300 6.16 -18.43 7.19
CA ILE A 300 5.41 -19.34 8.03
C ILE A 300 6.29 -19.71 9.22
N LEU A 301 5.85 -19.37 10.43
CA LEU A 301 6.52 -19.72 11.69
C LEU A 301 5.84 -20.95 12.29
N LEU A 302 6.47 -22.12 12.17
CA LEU A 302 5.98 -23.35 12.80
C LEU A 302 6.53 -23.46 14.22
N VAL A 303 5.68 -23.22 15.20
CA VAL A 303 6.06 -23.19 16.63
C VAL A 303 5.93 -24.59 17.24
N VAL A 304 7.01 -25.08 17.83
CA VAL A 304 7.09 -26.36 18.56
C VAL A 304 7.65 -26.16 19.97
N ASP A 305 7.25 -26.99 20.91
CA ASP A 305 7.83 -27.01 22.24
C ASP A 305 9.23 -27.64 22.19
N ALA A 306 10.26 -26.96 22.69
CA ALA A 306 11.64 -27.45 22.64
C ALA A 306 11.86 -28.70 23.52
N SER A 307 10.96 -29.00 24.45
CA SER A 307 10.98 -30.24 25.24
C SER A 307 10.59 -31.48 24.44
N ASP A 308 9.96 -31.33 23.25
CA ASP A 308 9.71 -32.44 22.35
C ASP A 308 11.04 -32.93 21.75
N THR A 309 11.26 -34.24 21.64
CA THR A 309 12.52 -34.82 21.13
C THR A 309 12.75 -34.48 19.64
N LEU A 310 14.02 -34.44 19.21
CA LEU A 310 14.38 -34.07 17.80
C LEU A 310 13.73 -34.99 16.75
N GLU A 311 13.59 -36.28 17.05
CA GLU A 311 12.93 -37.24 16.18
C GLU A 311 11.42 -36.98 16.03
N GLN A 312 10.78 -36.50 17.12
CA GLN A 312 9.37 -36.05 17.05
C GLN A 312 9.21 -34.67 16.41
N LYS A 313 10.29 -33.87 16.22
CA LYS A 313 10.26 -32.55 15.56
C LYS A 313 10.07 -32.61 14.08
N ASN A 314 10.72 -33.57 13.40
CA ASN A 314 10.48 -33.84 11.99
C ASN A 314 9.07 -34.37 11.75
N LEU A 315 8.39 -34.84 12.81
CA LEU A 315 7.04 -35.38 12.81
C LEU A 315 6.02 -34.42 13.45
N ALA A 316 6.44 -33.24 13.94
CA ALA A 316 5.55 -32.35 14.70
C ALA A 316 4.27 -31.95 13.93
N TRP A 317 4.32 -31.92 12.59
CA TRP A 317 3.15 -31.80 11.72
C TRP A 317 3.52 -32.19 10.26
N PRO A 318 3.83 -33.49 9.99
CA PRO A 318 4.25 -33.92 8.65
C PRO A 318 3.18 -33.63 7.59
N GLU A 319 1.90 -33.79 7.95
CA GLU A 319 0.78 -33.49 7.07
C GLU A 319 0.70 -32.00 6.69
N PHE A 320 1.04 -31.11 7.63
CA PHE A 320 1.12 -29.68 7.39
C PHE A 320 2.28 -29.35 6.43
N ILE A 321 3.48 -29.88 6.72
CA ILE A 321 4.68 -29.64 5.90
C ILE A 321 4.50 -30.24 4.50
N GLN A 322 3.92 -31.43 4.36
CA GLN A 322 3.65 -32.08 3.07
C GLN A 322 2.61 -31.33 2.23
N LYS A 323 1.68 -30.61 2.86
CA LYS A 323 0.70 -29.77 2.16
C LYS A 323 1.25 -28.39 1.77
N LEU A 324 2.43 -27.99 2.30
CA LEU A 324 3.08 -26.73 1.96
C LEU A 324 3.74 -26.84 0.58
N ASN A 325 3.23 -26.11 -0.40
CA ASN A 325 3.84 -26.00 -1.73
C ASN A 325 5.14 -25.16 -1.73
N ARG A 326 5.45 -24.47 -0.60
CA ARG A 326 6.54 -23.49 -0.46
C ARG A 326 7.29 -23.71 0.86
N SER A 327 8.08 -24.77 0.92
CA SER A 327 8.91 -25.09 2.10
C SER A 327 10.03 -24.06 2.36
N ASP A 328 10.43 -23.30 1.34
CA ASP A 328 11.38 -22.19 1.40
C ASP A 328 10.90 -21.02 2.28
N HIS A 329 9.58 -20.86 2.45
CA HIS A 329 8.98 -19.86 3.34
C HIS A 329 8.78 -20.33 4.79
N LEU A 330 9.23 -21.53 5.14
CA LEU A 330 9.06 -22.09 6.49
C LEU A 330 10.25 -21.74 7.40
N THR A 331 9.95 -21.33 8.63
CA THR A 331 10.91 -21.24 9.75
C THR A 331 10.38 -22.04 10.92
N LEU A 332 11.19 -22.93 11.47
CA LEU A 332 10.85 -23.70 12.68
C LEU A 332 11.25 -22.92 13.93
N ILE A 333 10.29 -22.64 14.80
CA ILE A 333 10.52 -21.97 16.08
C ILE A 333 10.49 -22.98 17.20
N ARG A 334 11.64 -23.26 17.79
CA ARG A 334 11.78 -24.07 19.00
C ARG A 334 11.59 -23.19 20.22
N ASN A 335 10.36 -23.14 20.70
CA ASN A 335 9.99 -22.31 21.85
C ASN A 335 10.19 -23.06 23.19
N LYS A 336 10.32 -22.31 24.28
CA LYS A 336 10.47 -22.79 25.67
C LYS A 336 11.82 -23.45 25.96
N VAL A 337 12.89 -22.96 25.31
CA VAL A 337 14.27 -23.45 25.58
C VAL A 337 14.70 -23.26 27.02
N ASP A 338 14.07 -22.33 27.74
CA ASP A 338 14.26 -22.12 29.19
C ASP A 338 13.97 -23.37 30.04
N LYS A 339 13.19 -24.32 29.53
CA LYS A 339 12.85 -25.56 30.25
C LYS A 339 13.89 -26.65 30.10
N ILE A 340 14.73 -26.62 29.09
CA ILE A 340 15.64 -27.71 28.72
C ILE A 340 17.11 -27.30 28.69
N SER A 341 17.44 -26.11 29.14
CA SER A 341 18.82 -25.56 29.15
C SER A 341 19.51 -25.63 27.77
N GLU A 342 18.73 -25.52 26.68
CA GLU A 342 19.25 -25.43 25.31
C GLU A 342 19.67 -23.99 25.00
N ASN A 343 20.74 -23.81 24.22
CA ASN A 343 21.17 -22.51 23.78
C ASN A 343 20.14 -21.92 22.82
N TYR A 344 19.83 -20.61 22.99
CA TYR A 344 19.04 -19.87 22.02
C TYR A 344 19.93 -19.40 20.86
N GLY A 345 19.34 -19.31 19.66
CA GLY A 345 20.05 -18.91 18.44
C GLY A 345 19.35 -19.34 17.18
N ILE A 346 19.99 -19.09 16.04
CA ILE A 346 19.54 -19.54 14.71
C ILE A 346 20.47 -20.63 14.20
N ASN A 347 19.90 -21.64 13.53
CA ASN A 347 20.62 -22.68 12.80
C ASN A 347 19.99 -22.82 11.41
N ASP A 348 20.80 -22.55 10.37
CA ASP A 348 20.41 -22.56 8.95
C ASP A 348 20.96 -23.79 8.20
N GLU A 349 21.53 -24.81 8.89
CA GLU A 349 22.17 -25.99 8.26
C GLU A 349 21.17 -27.05 7.76
N GLY A 350 19.86 -26.79 7.81
CA GLY A 350 18.80 -27.74 7.41
C GLY A 350 18.01 -27.31 6.19
N ASP A 351 16.92 -28.07 5.90
CA ASP A 351 15.98 -27.75 4.82
C ASP A 351 15.25 -26.40 5.03
N PHE A 352 15.23 -25.93 6.26
CA PHE A 352 14.66 -24.63 6.65
C PHE A 352 15.34 -24.08 7.92
N PRO A 353 15.35 -22.77 8.14
CA PRO A 353 15.92 -22.15 9.34
C PRO A 353 15.22 -22.61 10.61
N ILE A 354 16.01 -22.86 11.66
CA ILE A 354 15.53 -23.24 12.98
C ILE A 354 15.97 -22.17 13.99
N ILE A 355 15.01 -21.55 14.67
CA ILE A 355 15.27 -20.55 15.70
C ILE A 355 14.85 -21.09 17.05
N SER A 356 15.82 -21.22 17.96
CA SER A 356 15.62 -21.64 19.35
C SER A 356 15.45 -20.41 20.24
N LEU A 357 14.31 -20.29 20.94
CA LEU A 357 13.98 -19.14 21.78
C LEU A 357 13.07 -19.49 22.96
N SER A 358 12.93 -18.54 23.90
CA SER A 358 11.88 -18.57 24.91
C SER A 358 11.01 -17.32 24.82
N ALA A 359 9.79 -17.48 24.33
CA ALA A 359 8.82 -16.40 24.25
C ALA A 359 8.45 -15.83 25.65
N LYS A 360 8.55 -16.66 26.72
CA LYS A 360 8.22 -16.24 28.07
C LYS A 360 9.29 -15.34 28.70
N SER A 361 10.57 -15.62 28.48
CA SER A 361 11.70 -14.87 29.06
C SER A 361 12.24 -13.79 28.12
N GLY A 362 11.86 -13.80 26.84
CA GLY A 362 12.39 -12.92 25.82
C GLY A 362 13.72 -13.36 25.20
N LEU A 363 14.29 -14.45 25.68
CA LEU A 363 15.59 -14.96 25.20
C LEU A 363 15.48 -15.45 23.75
N GLY A 364 16.36 -14.97 22.88
CA GLY A 364 16.43 -15.37 21.47
C GLY A 364 15.42 -14.69 20.54
N LEU A 365 14.57 -13.76 21.03
CA LEU A 365 13.62 -13.03 20.18
C LEU A 365 14.31 -12.13 19.16
N ASP A 366 15.49 -11.60 19.48
CA ASP A 366 16.23 -10.74 18.56
C ASP A 366 16.69 -11.50 17.30
N PHE A 367 17.03 -12.81 17.43
CA PHE A 367 17.31 -13.64 16.27
C PHE A 367 16.09 -13.78 15.36
N LEU A 368 14.90 -13.94 15.93
CA LEU A 368 13.67 -14.03 15.15
C LEU A 368 13.34 -12.68 14.47
N ARG A 369 13.48 -11.55 15.18
CA ARG A 369 13.25 -10.21 14.61
C ARG A 369 14.19 -9.94 13.44
N ASN A 370 15.48 -10.20 13.61
CA ASN A 370 16.46 -10.03 12.53
C ASN A 370 16.19 -10.97 11.37
N HIS A 371 15.91 -12.25 11.64
CA HIS A 371 15.56 -13.21 10.60
C HIS A 371 14.32 -12.78 9.77
N LEU A 372 13.28 -12.26 10.41
CA LEU A 372 12.10 -11.75 9.68
C LEU A 372 12.45 -10.55 8.79
N LYS A 373 13.31 -9.65 9.25
CA LYS A 373 13.83 -8.53 8.43
C LYS A 373 14.65 -9.06 7.26
N ASP A 374 15.57 -9.99 7.51
CA ASP A 374 16.44 -10.57 6.49
C ASP A 374 15.65 -11.33 5.41
N CYS A 375 14.57 -12.04 5.78
CA CYS A 375 13.70 -12.76 4.85
C CYS A 375 13.11 -11.89 3.75
N VAL A 376 12.87 -10.62 4.03
CA VAL A 376 12.29 -9.64 3.09
C VAL A 376 13.28 -8.57 2.68
N GLY A 377 14.55 -8.70 3.10
CA GLY A 377 15.61 -7.74 2.80
C GLY A 377 15.36 -6.35 3.39
N TYR A 378 14.65 -6.26 4.54
CA TYR A 378 14.33 -4.99 5.16
C TYR A 378 15.55 -4.34 5.82
N ASP A 379 15.89 -3.14 5.39
CA ASP A 379 16.94 -2.31 5.98
C ASP A 379 16.35 -1.10 6.70
N SER A 380 16.46 -1.09 8.03
CA SER A 380 15.99 0.01 8.87
C SER A 380 16.80 1.31 8.71
N GLY A 381 17.97 1.25 8.06
CA GLY A 381 18.84 2.41 7.82
C GLY A 381 18.54 3.16 6.53
N ASN A 382 17.67 2.67 5.67
CA ASN A 382 17.37 3.29 4.38
C ASN A 382 16.37 4.46 4.54
N GLU A 383 16.87 5.63 4.94
CA GLU A 383 16.06 6.86 5.09
C GLU A 383 15.51 7.42 3.77
N GLY A 384 15.91 6.87 2.63
CA GLY A 384 15.58 7.36 1.27
C GLY A 384 14.38 6.68 0.61
N SER A 385 13.68 5.75 1.28
CA SER A 385 12.57 5.01 0.67
C SER A 385 11.30 5.87 0.53
N PHE A 386 10.65 5.73 -0.61
CA PHE A 386 9.28 6.20 -0.89
C PHE A 386 8.31 5.02 -0.75
N THR A 387 7.00 5.26 -0.59
CA THR A 387 6.02 4.16 -0.61
C THR A 387 5.88 3.59 -2.01
N ALA A 388 5.75 2.27 -2.09
CA ALA A 388 5.40 1.55 -3.31
C ALA A 388 4.35 0.49 -3.01
N ARG A 389 3.75 -0.08 -4.04
CA ARG A 389 2.74 -1.14 -3.96
C ARG A 389 3.11 -2.27 -4.91
N ARG A 390 2.55 -3.45 -4.70
CA ARG A 390 2.81 -4.63 -5.56
C ARG A 390 2.62 -4.35 -7.05
N ARG A 391 1.60 -3.54 -7.43
CA ARG A 391 1.39 -3.13 -8.82
C ARG A 391 2.58 -2.35 -9.40
N HIS A 392 3.23 -1.51 -8.56
CA HIS A 392 4.42 -0.75 -8.98
C HIS A 392 5.60 -1.69 -9.21
N LEU A 393 5.82 -2.66 -8.29
CA LEU A 393 6.88 -3.66 -8.44
C LEU A 393 6.70 -4.44 -9.73
N GLN A 394 5.49 -4.95 -9.99
CA GLN A 394 5.18 -5.68 -11.23
C GLN A 394 5.44 -4.85 -12.48
N ALA A 395 5.03 -3.58 -12.49
CA ALA A 395 5.26 -2.70 -13.63
C ALA A 395 6.77 -2.43 -13.86
N ILE A 396 7.55 -2.26 -12.79
CA ILE A 396 9.01 -2.08 -12.88
C ILE A 396 9.69 -3.37 -13.36
N GLU A 397 9.29 -4.53 -12.84
CA GLU A 397 9.80 -5.85 -13.23
C GLU A 397 9.53 -6.13 -14.72
N GLN A 398 8.31 -5.87 -15.19
CA GLN A 398 7.93 -6.01 -16.60
C GLN A 398 8.71 -5.07 -17.52
N ALA A 399 8.95 -3.83 -17.07
CA ALA A 399 9.78 -2.89 -17.83
C ALA A 399 11.23 -3.36 -17.90
N LEU A 400 11.78 -3.92 -16.81
CA LEU A 400 13.13 -4.45 -16.77
C LEU A 400 13.29 -5.68 -17.67
N GLU A 401 12.29 -6.56 -17.69
CA GLU A 401 12.24 -7.74 -18.56
C GLU A 401 12.25 -7.34 -20.04
N ALA A 402 11.37 -6.39 -20.43
CA ALA A 402 11.30 -5.87 -21.79
C ALA A 402 12.65 -5.25 -22.23
N LEU A 403 13.26 -4.40 -21.39
CA LEU A 403 14.57 -3.81 -21.71
C LEU A 403 15.68 -4.87 -21.88
N SER A 404 15.67 -5.88 -21.00
CA SER A 404 16.65 -6.98 -21.06
C SER A 404 16.50 -7.79 -22.35
N LEU A 405 15.25 -8.03 -22.76
CA LEU A 405 14.92 -8.72 -23.99
C LEU A 405 15.34 -7.90 -25.22
N GLY A 406 14.97 -6.62 -25.27
CA GLY A 406 15.34 -5.72 -26.36
C GLY A 406 16.85 -5.58 -26.50
N ARG A 407 17.59 -5.49 -25.39
CA ARG A 407 19.04 -5.51 -25.38
C ARG A 407 19.62 -6.81 -25.99
N ALA A 408 19.10 -7.96 -25.59
CA ALA A 408 19.54 -9.26 -26.12
C ALA A 408 19.29 -9.36 -27.64
N GLN A 409 18.10 -8.93 -28.09
CA GLN A 409 17.74 -8.92 -29.52
C GLN A 409 18.66 -7.97 -30.34
N LEU A 410 19.03 -6.83 -29.80
CA LEU A 410 19.98 -5.94 -30.46
C LEU A 410 21.38 -6.58 -30.56
N VAL A 411 21.89 -7.18 -29.48
CA VAL A 411 23.25 -7.75 -29.43
C VAL A 411 23.35 -9.02 -30.28
N GLU A 412 22.35 -9.92 -30.22
CA GLU A 412 22.41 -11.22 -30.87
C GLU A 412 21.97 -11.19 -32.34
N MET A 413 20.98 -10.32 -32.67
CA MET A 413 20.31 -10.30 -33.98
C MET A 413 20.50 -9.00 -34.74
N ASN A 414 21.10 -7.98 -34.12
CA ASN A 414 21.16 -6.60 -34.67
C ASN A 414 19.76 -6.07 -35.06
N ALA A 415 18.72 -6.46 -34.28
CA ALA A 415 17.33 -6.20 -34.59
C ALA A 415 16.85 -4.91 -33.89
N GLY A 416 17.12 -3.75 -34.50
CA GLY A 416 16.68 -2.44 -34.01
C GLY A 416 15.17 -2.29 -33.88
N GLU A 417 14.39 -2.88 -34.83
CA GLU A 417 12.93 -2.86 -34.79
C GLU A 417 12.37 -3.56 -33.55
N LEU A 418 12.94 -4.69 -33.16
CA LEU A 418 12.54 -5.41 -31.96
C LEU A 418 12.90 -4.63 -30.71
N LEU A 419 14.09 -4.00 -30.67
CA LEU A 419 14.48 -3.12 -29.58
C LEU A 419 13.50 -1.94 -29.42
N ALA A 420 13.08 -1.30 -30.53
CA ALA A 420 12.13 -0.18 -30.48
C ALA A 420 10.77 -0.61 -29.86
N GLU A 421 10.29 -1.80 -30.20
CA GLU A 421 9.08 -2.37 -29.62
C GLU A 421 9.22 -2.65 -28.12
N GLU A 422 10.34 -3.24 -27.69
CA GLU A 422 10.58 -3.53 -26.27
C GLU A 422 10.75 -2.24 -25.45
N LEU A 423 11.38 -1.21 -26.02
CA LEU A 423 11.43 0.13 -25.40
C LEU A 423 10.03 0.75 -25.24
N ARG A 424 9.13 0.55 -26.22
CA ARG A 424 7.74 0.99 -26.15
C ARG A 424 6.99 0.26 -25.03
N ILE A 425 7.15 -1.06 -24.94
CA ILE A 425 6.54 -1.91 -23.89
C ILE A 425 7.03 -1.48 -22.51
N ALA A 426 8.33 -1.27 -22.33
CA ALA A 426 8.89 -0.80 -21.07
C ALA A 426 8.33 0.58 -20.67
N GLN A 427 8.21 1.51 -21.62
CA GLN A 427 7.60 2.82 -21.42
C GLN A 427 6.14 2.71 -20.96
N GLU A 428 5.34 1.84 -21.57
CA GLU A 428 3.94 1.62 -21.21
C GLU A 428 3.81 1.10 -19.77
N HIS A 429 4.61 0.08 -19.39
CA HIS A 429 4.59 -0.46 -18.05
C HIS A 429 4.95 0.59 -16.98
N LEU A 430 6.01 1.37 -17.20
CA LEU A 430 6.37 2.45 -16.28
C LEU A 430 5.31 3.56 -16.23
N GLY A 431 4.68 3.88 -17.37
CA GLY A 431 3.61 4.86 -17.45
C GLY A 431 2.34 4.49 -16.68
N LEU A 432 2.06 3.18 -16.50
CA LEU A 432 0.95 2.71 -15.65
C LEU A 432 1.14 3.10 -14.18
N ILE A 433 2.38 3.25 -13.69
CA ILE A 433 2.68 3.61 -12.31
C ILE A 433 2.10 4.98 -11.96
N THR A 434 2.37 5.98 -12.79
CA THR A 434 1.91 7.37 -12.60
C THR A 434 0.50 7.64 -13.16
N GLY A 435 -0.07 6.67 -13.90
CA GLY A 435 -1.40 6.77 -14.49
C GLY A 435 -1.45 7.55 -15.81
N LYS A 436 -0.32 7.71 -16.53
CA LYS A 436 -0.26 8.36 -17.83
C LYS A 436 -0.94 7.54 -18.94
N PHE A 437 -0.92 6.20 -18.83
CA PHE A 437 -1.63 5.26 -19.70
C PHE A 437 -2.71 4.55 -18.88
N ARG A 438 -3.99 4.78 -19.19
CA ARG A 438 -5.12 4.43 -18.29
C ARG A 438 -6.04 3.37 -18.88
N PRO A 439 -6.16 2.19 -18.29
CA PRO A 439 -7.41 1.45 -18.30
C PRO A 439 -8.33 1.99 -17.19
N ASP A 440 -9.58 2.36 -17.54
CA ASP A 440 -10.57 2.90 -16.59
C ASP A 440 -10.88 1.91 -15.44
N ASP A 441 -10.85 0.60 -15.71
CA ASP A 441 -11.07 -0.46 -14.71
C ASP A 441 -10.03 -0.43 -13.57
N LEU A 442 -8.76 -0.14 -13.88
CA LEU A 442 -7.70 -0.04 -12.88
C LEU A 442 -7.93 1.13 -11.92
N LEU A 443 -8.41 2.26 -12.43
CA LEU A 443 -8.73 3.43 -11.60
C LEU A 443 -9.86 3.12 -10.63
N GLY A 444 -10.89 2.42 -11.09
CA GLY A 444 -12.02 1.98 -10.25
C GLY A 444 -11.56 1.11 -9.09
N GLU A 445 -10.68 0.14 -9.33
CA GLU A 445 -10.16 -0.76 -8.30
C GLU A 445 -9.31 0.00 -7.25
N ILE A 446 -8.40 0.85 -7.69
CA ILE A 446 -7.52 1.63 -6.80
C ILE A 446 -8.35 2.53 -5.88
N PHE A 447 -9.24 3.34 -6.44
CA PHE A 447 -10.01 4.32 -5.65
C PHE A 447 -11.09 3.66 -4.76
N SER A 448 -11.63 2.50 -5.14
CA SER A 448 -12.58 1.76 -4.29
C SER A 448 -11.98 1.32 -2.94
N SER A 449 -10.66 1.18 -2.86
CA SER A 449 -9.95 0.83 -1.63
C SER A 449 -9.74 2.01 -0.68
N PHE A 450 -10.08 3.25 -1.09
CA PHE A 450 -9.85 4.45 -0.29
C PHE A 450 -11.02 4.70 0.67
N CYS A 451 -10.77 5.53 1.71
CA CYS A 451 -11.82 5.96 2.61
C CYS A 451 -12.80 6.94 1.92
N ILE A 452 -14.09 6.86 2.28
CA ILE A 452 -15.09 7.85 1.87
C ILE A 452 -14.72 9.22 2.49
N GLY A 453 -14.74 10.28 1.67
CA GLY A 453 -14.41 11.64 2.11
C GLY A 453 -12.98 12.08 1.77
N LYS A 454 -12.25 11.23 1.06
CA LYS A 454 -10.88 11.51 0.60
C LYS A 454 -10.72 11.28 -0.87
#